data_5869a89b93c8f366e4412c64999fcd4d
#
_entry.id   5869a89b93c8f366e4412c64999fcd4d
#
_cell.length_a   1.000
_cell.length_b   1.000
_cell.length_c   1.000
_cell.angle_alpha   90.00
_cell.angle_beta   90.00
_cell.angle_gamma   90.00
#
_symmetry.space_group_name_H-M   'P 1'
#
loop_
_entity.id
_entity.type
_entity.pdbx_description
1 polymer ?
#
loop_
_entity_poly.entity_id
_entity_poly.type
_entity_poly.pdbx_seq_one_letter_code
_entity_poly.pdbx_strand_id
1 'polypeptide(L)'
;MVLVGLMHDMGKVLCLFGEPQWAVVGDTFPVGCPYSNKIVYPEFFKFNTDFSIPEYQTQYGIYEKGCGLRNVNMSWGHDEYVYQMLKDHLPEEGLYMLRYHSFYAWHRENEYEYLLDDHDREMLKWVRLFNPYDLYSKNPEPPNWNELRPYYEDLVAKYLPATLKF
;
A
#
# COMPACT_ATOMS: atom_id res chain seq x y z
N MET A 1 -4.13 11.17 -8.17
CA MET A 1 -5.28 10.47 -7.54
C MET A 1 -6.08 9.65 -8.55
N VAL A 2 -6.64 10.21 -9.66
CA VAL A 2 -7.49 9.45 -10.62
C VAL A 2 -6.75 8.23 -11.21
N LEU A 3 -5.51 8.41 -11.71
CA LEU A 3 -4.69 7.30 -12.21
C LEU A 3 -4.37 6.28 -11.10
N VAL A 4 -4.10 6.75 -9.89
CA VAL A 4 -3.90 5.88 -8.72
C VAL A 4 -5.13 5.02 -8.45
N GLY A 5 -6.33 5.62 -8.50
CA GLY A 5 -7.59 4.87 -8.36
C GLY A 5 -7.75 3.74 -9.36
N LEU A 6 -7.29 3.95 -10.61
CA LEU A 6 -7.30 2.89 -11.63
C LEU A 6 -6.28 1.77 -11.33
N MET A 7 -5.16 2.10 -10.69
CA MET A 7 -3.98 1.23 -10.64
C MET A 7 -3.70 0.61 -9.27
N HIS A 8 -4.26 1.15 -8.18
CA HIS A 8 -3.87 0.77 -6.81
C HIS A 8 -3.96 -0.74 -6.54
N ASP A 9 -4.94 -1.39 -7.13
CA ASP A 9 -5.23 -2.81 -6.98
C ASP A 9 -4.58 -3.71 -8.06
N MET A 10 -3.81 -3.16 -8.98
CA MET A 10 -3.20 -3.95 -10.07
C MET A 10 -2.26 -5.05 -9.55
N GLY A 11 -1.66 -4.87 -8.38
CA GLY A 11 -0.84 -5.90 -7.75
C GLY A 11 -1.59 -7.19 -7.43
N LYS A 12 -2.92 -7.16 -7.35
CA LYS A 12 -3.75 -8.37 -7.18
C LYS A 12 -3.64 -9.34 -8.37
N VAL A 13 -3.06 -8.90 -9.49
CA VAL A 13 -2.72 -9.76 -10.62
C VAL A 13 -1.77 -10.91 -10.23
N LEU A 14 -0.98 -10.77 -9.17
CA LEU A 14 -0.09 -11.82 -8.66
C LEU A 14 -0.83 -13.13 -8.38
N CYS A 15 -2.12 -13.06 -8.01
CA CYS A 15 -2.96 -14.25 -7.85
C CYS A 15 -3.12 -15.06 -9.15
N LEU A 16 -3.03 -14.42 -10.33
CA LEU A 16 -3.09 -15.08 -11.63
C LEU A 16 -1.77 -15.76 -11.99
N PHE A 17 -0.70 -15.43 -11.30
CA PHE A 17 0.64 -16.02 -11.48
C PHE A 17 0.98 -17.07 -10.42
N GLY A 18 0.00 -17.47 -9.62
CA GLY A 18 0.13 -18.57 -8.67
C GLY A 18 0.40 -18.18 -7.23
N GLU A 19 0.51 -16.87 -6.95
CA GLU A 19 0.62 -16.41 -5.57
C GLU A 19 -0.71 -16.63 -4.82
N PRO A 20 -0.69 -17.10 -3.57
CA PRO A 20 -1.90 -17.35 -2.83
C PRO A 20 -2.62 -16.04 -2.48
N GLN A 21 -3.94 -16.03 -2.61
CA GLN A 21 -4.74 -14.84 -2.37
C GLN A 21 -4.50 -14.21 -0.99
N TRP A 22 -4.35 -15.01 0.05
CA TRP A 22 -4.10 -14.53 1.40
C TRP A 22 -2.76 -13.80 1.59
N ALA A 23 -1.78 -14.03 0.70
CA ALA A 23 -0.49 -13.32 0.72
C ALA A 23 -0.55 -12.02 -0.10
N VAL A 24 -1.39 -11.97 -1.13
CA VAL A 24 -1.45 -10.85 -2.09
C VAL A 24 -2.42 -9.77 -1.65
N VAL A 25 -3.62 -10.16 -1.20
CA VAL A 25 -4.70 -9.24 -0.80
C VAL A 25 -4.77 -9.10 0.72
N GLY A 26 -5.35 -8.02 1.19
CA GLY A 26 -5.49 -7.72 2.61
C GLY A 26 -4.64 -6.51 3.04
N ASP A 27 -4.53 -6.32 4.34
CA ASP A 27 -3.79 -5.19 4.89
C ASP A 27 -2.31 -5.29 4.58
N THR A 28 -1.70 -4.15 4.24
CA THR A 28 -0.25 -4.03 4.28
C THR A 28 0.21 -3.66 5.69
N PHE A 29 1.38 -4.11 6.08
CA PHE A 29 1.95 -3.90 7.41
C PHE A 29 3.48 -3.93 7.39
N PRO A 30 4.16 -3.31 8.38
CA PRO A 30 5.61 -3.38 8.50
C PRO A 30 6.09 -4.78 8.89
N VAL A 31 7.21 -5.19 8.30
CA VAL A 31 7.95 -6.42 8.66
C VAL A 31 9.17 -6.02 9.48
N GLY A 32 9.58 -6.87 10.43
CA GLY A 32 10.75 -6.60 11.26
C GLY A 32 10.47 -5.79 12.53
N CYS A 33 9.21 -5.58 12.88
CA CYS A 33 8.78 -4.97 14.13
C CYS A 33 7.50 -5.66 14.65
N PRO A 34 7.06 -5.39 15.90
CA PRO A 34 5.87 -6.03 16.45
C PRO A 34 4.63 -5.76 15.60
N TYR A 35 3.84 -6.79 15.37
CA TYR A 35 2.58 -6.66 14.66
C TYR A 35 1.52 -5.99 15.55
N SER A 36 0.85 -4.96 15.01
CA SER A 36 -0.28 -4.33 15.70
C SER A 36 -1.50 -5.26 15.74
N ASN A 37 -2.24 -5.20 16.83
CA ASN A 37 -3.53 -5.88 16.97
C ASN A 37 -4.66 -5.19 16.16
N LYS A 38 -4.35 -4.11 15.46
CA LYS A 38 -5.26 -3.38 14.54
C LYS A 38 -5.16 -3.85 13.09
N ILE A 39 -4.22 -4.73 12.78
CA ILE A 39 -4.18 -5.41 11.49
C ILE A 39 -5.32 -6.43 11.45
N VAL A 40 -5.92 -6.63 10.28
CA VAL A 40 -7.00 -7.61 10.10
C VAL A 40 -6.54 -9.02 10.49
N TYR A 41 -7.34 -9.71 11.28
CA TYR A 41 -7.06 -11.06 11.80
C TYR A 41 -5.75 -11.19 12.58
N PRO A 42 -5.50 -10.35 13.59
CA PRO A 42 -4.21 -10.28 14.28
C PRO A 42 -3.85 -11.59 14.98
N GLU A 43 -4.82 -12.43 15.32
CA GLU A 43 -4.62 -13.72 15.97
C GLU A 43 -3.87 -14.74 15.10
N PHE A 44 -3.80 -14.54 13.78
CA PHE A 44 -3.07 -15.43 12.89
C PHE A 44 -1.57 -15.13 12.85
N PHE A 45 -1.13 -13.92 13.23
CA PHE A 45 0.31 -13.59 13.24
C PHE A 45 1.15 -14.47 14.15
N LYS A 46 0.55 -15.09 15.17
CA LYS A 46 1.24 -16.09 16.03
C LYS A 46 1.79 -17.30 15.24
N PHE A 47 1.26 -17.54 14.04
CA PHE A 47 1.73 -18.62 13.15
C PHE A 47 2.80 -18.15 12.17
N ASN A 48 3.06 -16.85 12.08
CA ASN A 48 4.12 -16.30 11.27
C ASN A 48 5.47 -16.54 11.97
N THR A 49 6.47 -17.02 11.24
CA THR A 49 7.81 -17.30 11.76
C THR A 49 8.46 -16.07 12.38
N ASP A 50 8.20 -14.89 11.83
CA ASP A 50 8.73 -13.62 12.31
C ASP A 50 8.24 -13.25 13.72
N PHE A 51 7.08 -13.79 14.13
CA PHE A 51 6.54 -13.59 15.48
C PHE A 51 7.46 -14.15 16.57
N SER A 52 8.28 -15.14 16.26
CA SER A 52 9.22 -15.77 17.17
C SER A 52 10.63 -15.17 17.16
N ILE A 53 10.90 -14.17 16.28
CA ILE A 53 12.21 -13.51 16.19
C ILE A 53 12.32 -12.45 17.30
N PRO A 54 13.23 -12.59 18.28
CA PRO A 54 13.30 -11.69 19.43
C PRO A 54 13.58 -10.23 19.04
N GLU A 55 14.41 -10.01 18.03
CA GLU A 55 14.77 -8.68 17.53
C GLU A 55 13.54 -7.93 16.99
N TYR A 56 12.58 -8.64 16.41
CA TYR A 56 11.33 -8.06 15.88
C TYR A 56 10.32 -7.72 16.97
N GLN A 57 10.48 -8.29 18.18
CA GLN A 57 9.57 -8.07 19.31
C GLN A 57 10.07 -6.95 20.26
N THR A 58 11.14 -6.23 19.92
CA THR A 58 11.57 -5.04 20.65
C THR A 58 10.64 -3.86 20.37
N GLN A 59 10.74 -2.78 21.14
CA GLN A 59 9.85 -1.62 21.02
C GLN A 59 9.73 -1.06 19.59
N TYR A 60 10.81 -1.10 18.81
CA TYR A 60 10.87 -0.60 17.43
C TYR A 60 11.24 -1.70 16.41
N GLY A 61 11.37 -2.95 16.85
CA GLY A 61 11.89 -4.00 16.01
C GLY A 61 13.35 -3.76 15.62
N ILE A 62 13.66 -3.93 14.34
CA ILE A 62 14.98 -3.67 13.75
C ILE A 62 15.18 -2.21 13.34
N TYR A 63 14.17 -1.36 13.56
CA TYR A 63 14.17 0.04 13.10
C TYR A 63 14.57 1.00 14.22
N GLU A 64 14.92 2.21 13.83
CA GLU A 64 15.08 3.35 14.73
C GLU A 64 13.80 4.15 14.81
N LYS A 65 13.58 4.81 15.93
CA LYS A 65 12.46 5.74 16.08
C LYS A 65 12.55 6.88 15.06
N GLY A 66 11.47 7.08 14.30
CA GLY A 66 11.41 8.14 13.29
C GLY A 66 12.24 7.86 12.03
N CYS A 67 12.50 6.58 11.72
CA CYS A 67 13.29 6.20 10.54
C CYS A 67 12.65 6.60 9.21
N GLY A 68 11.34 6.84 9.20
CA GLY A 68 10.56 7.10 7.99
C GLY A 68 10.09 5.82 7.29
N LEU A 69 8.83 5.79 6.85
CA LEU A 69 8.22 4.61 6.20
C LEU A 69 8.93 4.17 4.92
N ARG A 70 9.62 5.08 4.24
CA ARG A 70 10.44 4.75 3.07
C ARG A 70 11.59 3.78 3.38
N ASN A 71 12.04 3.74 4.64
CA ASN A 71 13.11 2.87 5.14
C ASN A 71 12.58 1.61 5.84
N VAL A 72 11.27 1.40 5.80
CA VAL A 72 10.59 0.27 6.42
C VAL A 72 10.25 -0.78 5.36
N ASN A 73 10.57 -2.04 5.65
CA ASN A 73 10.15 -3.16 4.84
C ASN A 73 8.66 -3.42 5.09
N MET A 74 7.85 -3.30 4.05
CA MET A 74 6.43 -3.61 4.12
C MET A 74 6.19 -5.07 3.73
N SER A 75 5.07 -5.63 4.19
CA SER A 75 4.61 -6.94 3.75
C SER A 75 4.55 -7.00 2.22
N TRP A 76 4.97 -8.14 1.64
CA TRP A 76 4.96 -8.31 0.20
C TRP A 76 3.55 -8.67 -0.29
N GLY A 77 2.71 -7.65 -0.40
CA GLY A 77 1.36 -7.73 -0.93
C GLY A 77 1.21 -6.95 -2.25
N HIS A 78 -0.04 -6.75 -2.67
CA HIS A 78 -0.35 -6.01 -3.90
C HIS A 78 0.13 -4.56 -3.88
N ASP A 79 0.10 -3.90 -2.72
CA ASP A 79 0.54 -2.51 -2.53
C ASP A 79 2.03 -2.34 -2.82
N GLU A 80 2.85 -3.13 -2.14
CA GLU A 80 4.31 -3.06 -2.28
C GLU A 80 4.73 -3.46 -3.69
N TYR A 81 4.08 -4.47 -4.28
CA TYR A 81 4.37 -4.89 -5.66
C TYR A 81 4.12 -3.74 -6.66
N VAL A 82 2.94 -3.10 -6.63
CA VAL A 82 2.63 -1.99 -7.53
C VAL A 82 3.53 -0.79 -7.27
N TYR A 83 3.85 -0.50 -6.00
CA TYR A 83 4.81 0.54 -5.65
C TYR A 83 6.17 0.29 -6.29
N GLN A 84 6.73 -0.92 -6.17
CA GLN A 84 8.04 -1.26 -6.75
C GLN A 84 8.06 -1.10 -8.27
N MET A 85 6.95 -1.40 -8.95
CA MET A 85 6.82 -1.22 -10.40
C MET A 85 6.77 0.24 -10.82
N LEU A 86 6.19 1.12 -10.01
CA LEU A 86 5.83 2.48 -10.39
C LEU A 86 6.66 3.56 -9.71
N LYS A 87 7.56 3.20 -8.80
CA LYS A 87 8.32 4.15 -7.96
C LYS A 87 9.14 5.19 -8.74
N ASP A 88 9.57 4.84 -9.94
CA ASP A 88 10.36 5.73 -10.80
C ASP A 88 9.50 6.55 -11.79
N HIS A 89 8.17 6.41 -11.74
CA HIS A 89 7.28 6.96 -12.76
C HIS A 89 6.24 7.94 -12.23
N LEU A 90 5.81 7.79 -10.99
CA LEU A 90 4.74 8.60 -10.43
C LEU A 90 5.25 9.63 -9.43
N PRO A 91 4.52 10.75 -9.26
CA PRO A 91 4.78 11.68 -8.16
C PRO A 91 4.66 10.99 -6.80
N GLU A 92 5.42 11.48 -5.82
CA GLU A 92 5.53 10.88 -4.50
C GLU A 92 4.18 10.73 -3.78
N GLU A 93 3.28 11.69 -3.91
CA GLU A 93 1.93 11.63 -3.37
C GLU A 93 1.14 10.43 -3.93
N GLY A 94 1.33 10.15 -5.23
CA GLY A 94 0.76 8.98 -5.89
C GLY A 94 1.35 7.68 -5.37
N LEU A 95 2.65 7.65 -5.15
CA LEU A 95 3.35 6.49 -4.60
C LEU A 95 2.95 6.20 -3.16
N TYR A 96 2.75 7.23 -2.32
CA TYR A 96 2.22 7.04 -0.96
C TYR A 96 0.81 6.47 -0.97
N MET A 97 -0.07 6.97 -1.84
CA MET A 97 -1.41 6.41 -2.00
C MET A 97 -1.34 4.93 -2.43
N LEU A 98 -0.50 4.57 -3.40
CA LEU A 98 -0.35 3.19 -3.87
C LEU A 98 0.20 2.27 -2.80
N ARG A 99 1.32 2.63 -2.17
CA ARG A 99 2.06 1.77 -1.25
C ARG A 99 1.33 1.55 0.07
N TYR A 100 0.51 2.51 0.50
CA TYR A 100 -0.03 2.54 1.85
C TYR A 100 -1.57 2.58 1.91
N HIS A 101 -2.28 2.41 0.77
CA HIS A 101 -3.74 2.50 0.80
C HIS A 101 -4.37 1.44 1.70
N SER A 102 -3.80 0.25 1.78
CA SER A 102 -4.27 -0.80 2.69
C SER A 102 -3.49 -0.89 4.02
N PHE A 103 -2.64 0.09 4.32
CA PHE A 103 -1.98 0.21 5.63
C PHE A 103 -2.93 0.84 6.66
N TYR A 104 -4.09 0.20 6.87
CA TYR A 104 -5.17 0.69 7.73
C TYR A 104 -4.73 0.89 9.17
N ALA A 105 -3.88 0.01 9.70
CA ALA A 105 -3.32 0.15 11.04
C ALA A 105 -2.62 1.50 11.24
N TRP A 106 -1.97 2.06 10.21
CA TRP A 106 -1.39 3.39 10.27
C TRP A 106 -2.43 4.50 10.05
N HIS A 107 -2.99 4.58 8.84
CA HIS A 107 -3.71 5.80 8.44
C HIS A 107 -5.11 5.94 9.06
N ARG A 108 -5.69 4.85 9.59
CA ARG A 108 -6.99 4.85 10.30
C ARG A 108 -6.86 4.70 11.80
N GLU A 109 -5.98 3.82 12.26
CA GLU A 109 -5.87 3.45 13.67
C GLU A 109 -4.73 4.17 14.41
N ASN A 110 -3.88 4.93 13.68
CA ASN A 110 -2.71 5.65 14.19
C ASN A 110 -1.65 4.75 14.87
N GLU A 111 -1.57 3.50 14.45
CA GLU A 111 -0.50 2.60 14.86
C GLU A 111 0.81 2.95 14.12
N TYR A 112 1.93 2.44 14.62
CA TYR A 112 3.27 2.61 14.01
C TYR A 112 3.78 4.05 13.95
N GLU A 113 3.22 4.96 14.75
CA GLU A 113 3.64 6.37 14.86
C GLU A 113 5.13 6.54 15.15
N TYR A 114 5.74 5.55 15.82
CA TYR A 114 7.16 5.56 16.15
C TYR A 114 8.08 5.39 14.94
N LEU A 115 7.58 4.87 13.82
CA LEU A 115 8.34 4.72 12.57
C LEU A 115 8.36 6.00 11.73
N LEU A 116 7.37 6.88 11.93
CA LEU A 116 7.13 8.03 11.06
C LEU A 116 8.17 9.13 11.24
N ASP A 117 8.67 9.64 10.12
CA ASP A 117 9.34 10.94 10.07
C ASP A 117 8.33 12.09 9.80
N ASP A 118 8.81 13.33 9.73
CA ASP A 118 7.95 14.48 9.47
C ASP A 118 7.35 14.45 8.06
N HIS A 119 8.07 13.87 7.11
CA HIS A 119 7.60 13.71 5.75
C HIS A 119 6.41 12.74 5.64
N ASP A 120 6.46 11.60 6.35
CA ASP A 120 5.33 10.66 6.40
C ASP A 120 4.06 11.33 6.96
N ARG A 121 4.22 12.17 8.00
CA ARG A 121 3.10 12.91 8.61
C ARG A 121 2.48 13.90 7.61
N GLU A 122 3.30 14.53 6.79
CA GLU A 122 2.84 15.40 5.71
C GLU A 122 2.12 14.61 4.62
N MET A 123 2.63 13.45 4.24
CA MET A 123 2.08 12.60 3.19
C MET A 123 0.80 11.86 3.59
N LEU A 124 0.56 11.64 4.88
CA LEU A 124 -0.63 10.96 5.41
C LEU A 124 -1.94 11.57 4.89
N LYS A 125 -1.97 12.88 4.64
CA LYS A 125 -3.16 13.56 4.08
C LYS A 125 -3.61 12.97 2.73
N TRP A 126 -2.64 12.55 1.90
CA TRP A 126 -2.94 11.99 0.58
C TRP A 126 -3.51 10.59 0.67
N VAL A 127 -2.97 9.76 1.55
CA VAL A 127 -3.48 8.41 1.82
C VAL A 127 -4.91 8.50 2.37
N ARG A 128 -5.15 9.36 3.35
CA ARG A 128 -6.48 9.59 3.94
C ARG A 128 -7.48 10.19 2.94
N LEU A 129 -7.03 11.05 2.03
CA LEU A 129 -7.87 11.61 0.97
C LEU A 129 -8.27 10.55 -0.05
N PHE A 130 -7.41 9.59 -0.33
CA PHE A 130 -7.65 8.50 -1.28
C PHE A 130 -8.57 7.41 -0.71
N ASN A 131 -8.43 7.06 0.56
CA ASN A 131 -9.09 5.90 1.17
C ASN A 131 -10.63 5.82 1.00
N PRO A 132 -11.43 6.91 1.04
CA PRO A 132 -12.86 6.84 0.76
C PRO A 132 -13.21 6.38 -0.67
N TYR A 133 -12.32 6.62 -1.62
CA TYR A 133 -12.53 6.21 -3.02
C TYR A 133 -12.16 4.75 -3.27
N ASP A 134 -11.28 4.19 -2.45
CA ASP A 134 -10.93 2.78 -2.47
C ASP A 134 -12.09 1.91 -1.97
N LEU A 135 -12.63 2.20 -0.80
CA LEU A 135 -13.57 1.29 -0.13
C LEU A 135 -15.04 1.43 -0.57
N TYR A 136 -15.49 2.62 -0.95
CA TYR A 136 -16.93 2.93 -1.12
C TYR A 136 -17.25 3.78 -2.35
N SER A 137 -16.49 3.63 -3.42
CA SER A 137 -16.67 4.41 -4.65
C SER A 137 -17.71 3.84 -5.63
N LYS A 138 -18.51 2.86 -5.24
CA LYS A 138 -19.46 2.19 -6.14
C LYS A 138 -20.64 3.09 -6.45
N ASN A 139 -20.81 3.41 -7.74
CA ASN A 139 -22.02 4.05 -8.25
C ASN A 139 -23.02 2.96 -8.68
N PRO A 140 -24.36 3.15 -8.46
CA PRO A 140 -25.39 2.27 -9.01
C PRO A 140 -25.31 2.11 -10.54
N GLU A 141 -24.93 3.16 -11.25
CA GLU A 141 -24.70 3.12 -12.69
C GLU A 141 -23.21 2.90 -12.99
N PRO A 142 -22.85 1.85 -13.74
CA PRO A 142 -21.47 1.63 -14.14
C PRO A 142 -20.98 2.77 -15.05
N PRO A 143 -19.73 3.21 -14.92
CA PRO A 143 -19.17 4.24 -15.79
C PRO A 143 -19.12 3.76 -17.25
N ASN A 144 -19.37 4.67 -18.19
CA ASN A 144 -19.20 4.38 -19.61
C ASN A 144 -17.72 4.38 -19.97
N TRP A 145 -17.14 3.18 -20.07
CA TRP A 145 -15.72 3.04 -20.37
C TRP A 145 -15.31 3.66 -21.71
N ASN A 146 -16.15 3.60 -22.73
CA ASN A 146 -15.83 4.18 -24.05
C ASN A 146 -15.65 5.71 -23.99
N GLU A 147 -16.36 6.38 -23.09
CA GLU A 147 -16.20 7.82 -22.86
C GLU A 147 -14.99 8.16 -22.00
N LEU A 148 -14.67 7.33 -21.01
CA LEU A 148 -13.59 7.57 -20.08
C LEU A 148 -12.22 7.12 -20.59
N ARG A 149 -12.18 6.12 -21.45
CA ARG A 149 -10.95 5.50 -21.95
C ARG A 149 -9.94 6.50 -22.52
N PRO A 150 -10.30 7.45 -23.40
CA PRO A 150 -9.33 8.41 -23.93
C PRO A 150 -8.66 9.23 -22.84
N TYR A 151 -9.41 9.67 -21.84
CA TYR A 151 -8.88 10.41 -20.70
C TYR A 151 -7.86 9.60 -19.89
N TYR A 152 -8.15 8.32 -19.63
CA TYR A 152 -7.21 7.45 -18.94
C TYR A 152 -5.99 7.09 -19.77
N GLU A 153 -6.14 6.90 -21.09
CA GLU A 153 -5.01 6.68 -22.00
C GLU A 153 -4.05 7.89 -22.02
N ASP A 154 -4.57 9.11 -22.01
CA ASP A 154 -3.78 10.34 -21.89
C ASP A 154 -3.04 10.42 -20.55
N LEU A 155 -3.70 10.05 -19.44
CA LEU A 155 -3.05 10.01 -18.13
C LEU A 155 -1.94 8.95 -18.08
N VAL A 156 -2.17 7.77 -18.62
CA VAL A 156 -1.16 6.71 -18.71
C VAL A 156 0.02 7.19 -19.52
N ALA A 157 -0.22 7.73 -20.72
CA ALA A 157 0.85 8.23 -21.61
C ALA A 157 1.67 9.37 -20.99
N LYS A 158 1.04 10.17 -20.11
CA LYS A 158 1.73 11.28 -19.42
C LYS A 158 2.74 10.80 -18.36
N TYR A 159 2.44 9.72 -17.64
CA TYR A 159 3.20 9.30 -16.48
C TYR A 159 3.98 8.01 -16.70
N LEU A 160 3.53 7.13 -17.59
CA LEU A 160 4.08 5.79 -17.72
C LEU A 160 4.71 5.57 -19.09
N PRO A 161 5.79 4.78 -19.18
CA PRO A 161 6.35 4.35 -20.45
C PRO A 161 5.39 3.35 -21.14
N ALA A 162 5.57 3.14 -22.44
CA ALA A 162 4.77 2.18 -23.20
C ALA A 162 4.91 0.73 -22.69
N THR A 163 5.99 0.42 -21.99
CA THR A 163 6.24 -0.89 -21.38
C THR A 163 6.87 -0.69 -20.01
N LEU A 164 6.24 -1.25 -18.98
CA LEU A 164 6.84 -1.36 -17.66
C LEU A 164 7.70 -2.63 -17.61
N LYS A 165 8.85 -2.54 -16.95
CA LYS A 165 9.68 -3.72 -16.63
C LYS A 165 9.36 -4.13 -15.20
N PHE A 166 9.12 -5.41 -15.02
CA PHE A 166 8.88 -6.04 -13.74
C PHE A 166 10.17 -6.64 -13.19
#